data_379cab1d3d57522e03953c2badc379f4
#
_entry.id   379cab1d3d57522e03953c2badc379f4
#
_cell.length_a   1.000
_cell.length_b   1.000
_cell.length_c   1.000
_cell.angle_alpha   90.00
_cell.angle_beta   90.00
_cell.angle_gamma   90.00
#
_symmetry.space_group_name_H-M   'P 1'
#
loop_
_entity.id
_entity.type
_entity.pdbx_description
1 polymer ?
#
loop_
_entity_poly.entity_id
_entity_poly.type
_entity_poly.pdbx_seq_one_letter_code
_entity_poly.pdbx_strand_id
1 'polypeptide(L)'
;MKFNTKVIHGGQIKEKGYGAVMPPIYQTSTYAQSEPGVHEGYEYSRTQNPTRHALENSIASLENAKYGLAFSSGLSAIDAILKLFKPGDEIISTHDLYGGSYRLFNKIYKKYGLKFIFEDLKDLEKVGKLITPKTRLIWVETPTNPMINVIDIAAISEICKKNNILLGVDNTFSTPYLQRPLDLGADIVMHSGTKYLAGHSDVIIGLIALNDEKIAENLFFIQNSSG
;
A
#
# COMPACT_ATOMS: atom_id res chain seq x y z
N MET A 1 3.22 -19.26 -11.83
CA MET A 1 4.09 -18.45 -12.70
C MET A 1 5.36 -18.12 -11.93
N LYS A 2 6.56 -18.22 -12.56
CA LYS A 2 7.83 -17.79 -11.91
C LYS A 2 7.88 -16.27 -11.79
N PHE A 3 8.64 -15.72 -10.82
CA PHE A 3 8.67 -14.29 -10.54
C PHE A 3 9.01 -13.43 -11.78
N ASN A 4 10.05 -13.77 -12.54
CA ASN A 4 10.45 -13.04 -13.75
C ASN A 4 9.32 -12.98 -14.81
N THR A 5 8.50 -14.03 -14.90
CA THR A 5 7.32 -14.03 -15.77
C THR A 5 6.19 -13.21 -15.19
N LYS A 6 6.02 -13.20 -13.84
CA LYS A 6 5.04 -12.34 -13.15
C LYS A 6 5.33 -10.85 -13.38
N VAL A 7 6.60 -10.44 -13.38
CA VAL A 7 6.99 -9.04 -13.62
C VAL A 7 6.45 -8.52 -14.96
N ILE A 8 6.35 -9.38 -15.97
CA ILE A 8 5.87 -9.00 -17.31
C ILE A 8 4.37 -9.22 -17.47
N HIS A 9 3.83 -10.33 -16.94
CA HIS A 9 2.48 -10.80 -17.25
C HIS A 9 1.57 -10.95 -16.03
N GLY A 10 2.09 -10.73 -14.81
CA GLY A 10 1.33 -10.92 -13.58
C GLY A 10 0.18 -9.92 -13.46
N GLY A 11 -1.01 -10.41 -13.13
CA GLY A 11 -2.19 -9.56 -12.94
C GLY A 11 -2.80 -8.98 -14.21
N GLN A 12 -2.21 -9.19 -15.39
CA GLN A 12 -2.74 -8.68 -16.65
C GLN A 12 -3.98 -9.48 -17.08
N ILE A 13 -5.05 -8.76 -17.41
CA ILE A 13 -6.28 -9.33 -17.98
C ILE A 13 -6.16 -9.25 -19.50
N LYS A 14 -6.42 -10.37 -20.17
CA LYS A 14 -6.46 -10.42 -21.65
C LYS A 14 -7.52 -9.45 -22.16
N GLU A 15 -7.12 -8.53 -23.04
CA GLU A 15 -8.04 -7.62 -23.71
C GLU A 15 -9.05 -8.41 -24.56
N LYS A 16 -10.34 -8.08 -24.42
CA LYS A 16 -11.42 -8.87 -25.04
C LYS A 16 -11.86 -8.36 -26.42
N GLY A 17 -11.57 -7.12 -26.77
CA GLY A 17 -12.02 -6.52 -28.02
C GLY A 17 -11.22 -6.99 -29.23
N TYR A 18 -9.92 -6.70 -29.23
CA TYR A 18 -9.04 -6.99 -30.35
C TYR A 18 -7.91 -7.97 -30.02
N GLY A 19 -7.88 -8.48 -28.78
CA GLY A 19 -6.86 -9.43 -28.33
C GLY A 19 -5.47 -8.80 -28.12
N ALA A 20 -5.40 -7.52 -27.78
CA ALA A 20 -4.14 -6.84 -27.49
C ALA A 20 -3.37 -7.57 -26.38
N VAL A 21 -2.05 -7.78 -26.58
CA VAL A 21 -1.19 -8.45 -25.62
C VAL A 21 -0.90 -7.54 -24.40
N MET A 22 -0.68 -6.26 -24.65
CA MET A 22 -0.52 -5.24 -23.61
C MET A 22 -1.88 -4.60 -23.28
N PRO A 23 -2.13 -4.28 -21.99
CA PRO A 23 -3.37 -3.57 -21.62
C PRO A 23 -3.49 -2.25 -22.38
N PRO A 24 -4.63 -1.98 -23.06
CA PRO A 24 -4.87 -0.69 -23.70
C PRO A 24 -4.92 0.47 -22.69
N ILE A 25 -4.60 1.67 -23.16
CA ILE A 25 -4.75 2.90 -22.37
C ILE A 25 -6.17 3.41 -22.55
N TYR A 26 -6.98 3.37 -21.50
CA TYR A 26 -8.34 3.90 -21.48
C TYR A 26 -8.33 5.34 -20.96
N GLN A 27 -8.18 6.28 -21.89
CA GLN A 27 -8.16 7.71 -21.59
C GLN A 27 -9.59 8.27 -21.63
N THR A 28 -10.36 7.94 -20.60
CA THR A 28 -11.76 8.39 -20.47
C THR A 28 -12.10 8.65 -19.00
N SER A 29 -13.05 9.53 -18.74
CA SER A 29 -13.60 9.77 -17.40
C SER A 29 -14.84 8.92 -17.10
N THR A 30 -15.72 8.75 -18.10
CA THR A 30 -17.05 8.16 -17.94
C THR A 30 -17.25 7.02 -18.95
N TYR A 31 -18.00 6.01 -18.56
CA TYR A 31 -18.34 4.87 -19.41
C TYR A 31 -19.83 4.87 -19.73
N ALA A 32 -20.19 4.40 -20.92
CA ALA A 32 -21.59 4.27 -21.32
C ALA A 32 -22.30 3.22 -20.45
N GLN A 33 -23.54 3.53 -20.08
CA GLN A 33 -24.44 2.63 -19.37
C GLN A 33 -25.63 2.30 -20.30
N SER A 34 -26.09 1.06 -20.28
CA SER A 34 -27.27 0.65 -21.04
C SER A 34 -28.56 1.24 -20.44
N GLU A 35 -28.60 1.36 -19.11
CA GLU A 35 -29.65 2.00 -18.31
C GLU A 35 -29.01 2.64 -17.07
N PRO A 36 -29.68 3.57 -16.36
CA PRO A 36 -29.16 4.15 -15.13
C PRO A 36 -28.71 3.10 -14.10
N GLY A 37 -27.41 3.08 -13.77
CA GLY A 37 -26.82 2.11 -12.84
C GLY A 37 -26.48 0.74 -13.45
N VAL A 38 -26.71 0.50 -14.74
CA VAL A 38 -26.38 -0.75 -15.43
C VAL A 38 -25.17 -0.55 -16.34
N HIS A 39 -24.00 -1.04 -15.91
CA HIS A 39 -22.72 -0.89 -16.60
C HIS A 39 -21.99 -2.23 -16.78
N GLU A 40 -21.02 -2.29 -17.69
CA GLU A 40 -20.20 -3.47 -18.00
C GLU A 40 -18.94 -3.60 -17.10
N GLY A 41 -19.03 -3.20 -15.84
CA GLY A 41 -17.95 -3.29 -14.84
C GLY A 41 -17.21 -1.98 -14.58
N TYR A 42 -17.38 -0.96 -15.44
CA TYR A 42 -16.78 0.37 -15.26
C TYR A 42 -17.86 1.43 -15.49
N GLU A 43 -17.87 2.47 -14.63
CA GLU A 43 -18.81 3.58 -14.73
C GLU A 43 -18.10 4.94 -14.79
N TYR A 44 -17.07 5.11 -13.96
CA TYR A 44 -16.33 6.37 -13.80
C TYR A 44 -14.88 6.12 -13.39
N SER A 45 -13.91 6.78 -14.04
CA SER A 45 -12.49 6.47 -13.89
C SER A 45 -11.91 6.77 -12.50
N ARG A 46 -12.50 7.68 -11.72
CA ARG A 46 -12.07 7.86 -10.31
C ARG A 46 -12.39 6.61 -9.48
N THR A 47 -13.55 6.01 -9.70
CA THR A 47 -13.96 4.75 -9.05
C THR A 47 -13.12 3.59 -9.59
N GLN A 48 -13.13 3.39 -10.89
CA GLN A 48 -12.43 2.27 -11.55
C GLN A 48 -12.06 2.65 -13.00
N ASN A 49 -10.86 2.23 -13.42
CA ASN A 49 -10.39 2.41 -14.79
C ASN A 49 -9.59 1.16 -15.22
N PRO A 50 -9.81 0.57 -16.41
CA PRO A 50 -9.12 -0.64 -16.83
C PRO A 50 -7.59 -0.53 -16.84
N THR A 51 -7.05 0.64 -17.22
CA THR A 51 -5.60 0.88 -17.20
C THR A 51 -5.04 0.87 -15.78
N ARG A 52 -5.72 1.57 -14.83
CA ARG A 52 -5.34 1.56 -13.42
C ARG A 52 -5.50 0.17 -12.82
N HIS A 53 -6.60 -0.52 -13.12
CA HIS A 53 -6.87 -1.87 -12.65
C HIS A 53 -5.79 -2.88 -13.10
N ALA A 54 -5.27 -2.75 -14.32
CA ALA A 54 -4.16 -3.58 -14.79
C ALA A 54 -2.90 -3.40 -13.91
N LEU A 55 -2.58 -2.17 -13.50
CA LEU A 55 -1.48 -1.88 -12.59
C LEU A 55 -1.75 -2.39 -11.17
N GLU A 56 -2.96 -2.19 -10.64
CA GLU A 56 -3.40 -2.68 -9.33
C GLU A 56 -3.30 -4.21 -9.24
N ASN A 57 -3.76 -4.93 -10.26
CA ASN A 57 -3.62 -6.38 -10.35
C ASN A 57 -2.15 -6.82 -10.47
N SER A 58 -1.34 -6.05 -11.19
CA SER A 58 0.09 -6.36 -11.34
C SER A 58 0.83 -6.30 -10.00
N ILE A 59 0.65 -5.22 -9.23
CA ILE A 59 1.30 -5.12 -7.91
C ILE A 59 0.76 -6.19 -6.94
N ALA A 60 -0.53 -6.46 -6.94
CA ALA A 60 -1.13 -7.54 -6.15
C ALA A 60 -0.48 -8.89 -6.50
N SER A 61 -0.33 -9.18 -7.80
CA SER A 61 0.33 -10.42 -8.24
C SER A 61 1.79 -10.52 -7.78
N LEU A 62 2.55 -9.41 -7.82
CA LEU A 62 3.96 -9.38 -7.42
C LEU A 62 4.14 -9.56 -5.91
N GLU A 63 3.27 -8.98 -5.10
CA GLU A 63 3.29 -9.10 -3.64
C GLU A 63 2.59 -10.35 -3.10
N ASN A 64 2.10 -11.26 -3.96
CA ASN A 64 1.24 -12.39 -3.58
C ASN A 64 -0.02 -11.95 -2.83
N ALA A 65 -0.57 -10.80 -3.18
CA ALA A 65 -1.76 -10.21 -2.60
C ALA A 65 -3.03 -10.56 -3.37
N LYS A 66 -4.18 -10.45 -2.69
CA LYS A 66 -5.51 -10.51 -3.31
C LYS A 66 -5.92 -9.17 -3.91
N TYR A 67 -5.54 -8.07 -3.26
CA TYR A 67 -5.95 -6.71 -3.61
C TYR A 67 -4.75 -5.83 -3.85
N GLY A 68 -4.84 -4.99 -4.88
CA GLY A 68 -3.91 -3.92 -5.19
C GLY A 68 -4.64 -2.60 -5.38
N LEU A 69 -4.04 -1.49 -4.98
CA LEU A 69 -4.56 -0.15 -5.18
C LEU A 69 -3.45 0.77 -5.65
N ALA A 70 -3.78 1.70 -6.56
CA ALA A 70 -2.85 2.69 -7.07
C ALA A 70 -3.29 4.11 -6.68
N PHE A 71 -2.32 4.95 -6.34
CA PHE A 71 -2.50 6.33 -5.87
C PHE A 71 -1.54 7.26 -6.61
N SER A 72 -1.80 8.57 -6.56
CA SER A 72 -1.01 9.58 -7.26
C SER A 72 0.45 9.72 -6.75
N SER A 73 0.76 9.21 -5.56
CA SER A 73 2.12 9.19 -5.00
C SER A 73 2.24 8.20 -3.84
N GLY A 74 3.47 7.83 -3.45
CA GLY A 74 3.69 7.04 -2.23
C GLY A 74 3.10 7.69 -0.99
N LEU A 75 3.21 9.04 -0.87
CA LEU A 75 2.60 9.75 0.26
C LEU A 75 1.07 9.71 0.24
N SER A 76 0.42 9.75 -0.92
CA SER A 76 -1.04 9.58 -0.98
C SER A 76 -1.48 8.15 -0.66
N ALA A 77 -0.66 7.15 -0.95
CA ALA A 77 -0.90 5.78 -0.49
C ALA A 77 -0.80 5.68 1.05
N ILE A 78 0.22 6.28 1.66
CA ILE A 78 0.35 6.35 3.13
C ILE A 78 -0.83 7.13 3.74
N ASP A 79 -1.20 8.26 3.15
CA ASP A 79 -2.36 9.08 3.57
C ASP A 79 -3.66 8.25 3.58
N ALA A 80 -3.89 7.43 2.56
CA ALA A 80 -5.04 6.53 2.50
C ALA A 80 -5.01 5.48 3.63
N ILE A 81 -3.84 4.90 3.93
CA ILE A 81 -3.68 3.97 5.06
C ILE A 81 -3.98 4.66 6.40
N LEU A 82 -3.48 5.89 6.59
CA LEU A 82 -3.71 6.62 7.84
C LEU A 82 -5.17 7.01 8.06
N LYS A 83 -5.96 7.17 7.00
CA LYS A 83 -7.42 7.42 7.07
C LYS A 83 -8.23 6.22 7.59
N LEU A 84 -7.62 5.04 7.73
CA LEU A 84 -8.25 3.90 8.40
C LEU A 84 -8.37 4.11 9.93
N PHE A 85 -7.62 5.05 10.49
CA PHE A 85 -7.52 5.27 11.93
C PHE A 85 -8.25 6.55 12.35
N LYS A 86 -8.64 6.61 13.62
CA LYS A 86 -9.42 7.71 14.20
C LYS A 86 -8.59 8.51 15.21
N PRO A 87 -9.01 9.75 15.53
CA PRO A 87 -8.37 10.55 16.59
C PRO A 87 -8.23 9.76 17.90
N GLY A 88 -7.04 9.81 18.49
CA GLY A 88 -6.68 9.08 19.71
C GLY A 88 -5.99 7.74 19.47
N ASP A 89 -6.05 7.17 18.27
CA ASP A 89 -5.29 5.97 17.92
C ASP A 89 -3.78 6.27 17.90
N GLU A 90 -2.99 5.27 18.27
CA GLU A 90 -1.53 5.36 18.36
C GLU A 90 -0.88 4.49 17.28
N ILE A 91 0.15 5.03 16.64
CA ILE A 91 0.95 4.39 15.60
C ILE A 91 2.40 4.37 16.07
N ILE A 92 2.98 3.18 16.17
CA ILE A 92 4.41 3.01 16.40
C ILE A 92 5.09 2.95 15.04
N SER A 93 6.11 3.74 14.82
CA SER A 93 6.81 3.82 13.53
C SER A 93 8.31 3.69 13.71
N THR A 94 8.97 3.13 12.71
CA THR A 94 10.42 3.24 12.56
C THR A 94 10.84 4.70 12.74
N HIS A 95 11.90 4.96 13.53
CA HIS A 95 12.40 6.32 13.77
C HIS A 95 13.22 6.85 12.59
N ASP A 96 13.94 5.99 11.92
CA ASP A 96 14.70 6.25 10.70
C ASP A 96 13.79 5.90 9.51
N LEU A 97 13.11 6.90 8.95
CA LEU A 97 12.16 6.72 7.85
C LEU A 97 12.20 7.91 6.91
N TYR A 98 11.63 7.71 5.72
CA TYR A 98 11.55 8.77 4.71
C TYR A 98 10.98 10.07 5.26
N GLY A 99 11.71 11.19 5.04
CA GLY A 99 11.34 12.51 5.59
C GLY A 99 9.96 13.01 5.17
N GLY A 100 9.41 12.53 4.03
CA GLY A 100 8.04 12.78 3.61
C GLY A 100 7.02 12.13 4.53
N SER A 101 7.23 10.87 4.90
CA SER A 101 6.39 10.12 5.85
C SER A 101 6.43 10.78 7.22
N TYR A 102 7.63 11.16 7.70
CA TYR A 102 7.78 11.89 8.97
C TYR A 102 6.99 13.21 8.97
N ARG A 103 7.06 13.98 7.87
CA ARG A 103 6.28 15.24 7.74
C ARG A 103 4.77 14.97 7.76
N LEU A 104 4.30 13.97 7.02
CA LEU A 104 2.90 13.58 6.98
C LEU A 104 2.40 13.21 8.39
N PHE A 105 3.14 12.38 9.11
CA PHE A 105 2.82 11.95 10.46
C PHE A 105 2.79 13.13 11.45
N ASN A 106 3.90 13.86 11.58
CA ASN A 106 4.07 14.88 12.61
C ASN A 106 3.43 16.23 12.30
N LYS A 107 3.30 16.61 11.02
CA LYS A 107 2.81 17.94 10.66
C LYS A 107 1.37 17.95 10.19
N ILE A 108 0.86 16.82 9.73
CA ILE A 108 -0.51 16.69 9.24
C ILE A 108 -1.35 15.87 10.22
N TYR A 109 -1.10 14.57 10.34
CA TYR A 109 -1.97 13.66 11.09
C TYR A 109 -1.98 13.87 12.61
N LYS A 110 -0.87 14.35 13.18
CA LYS A 110 -0.85 14.77 14.58
C LYS A 110 -1.87 15.88 14.88
N LYS A 111 -2.14 16.78 13.92
CA LYS A 111 -3.19 17.82 14.05
C LYS A 111 -4.58 17.23 14.06
N TYR A 112 -4.78 16.08 13.41
CA TYR A 112 -6.06 15.37 13.37
C TYR A 112 -6.19 14.33 14.49
N GLY A 113 -5.29 14.39 15.49
CA GLY A 113 -5.41 13.62 16.72
C GLY A 113 -4.82 12.21 16.70
N LEU A 114 -4.15 11.78 15.62
CA LEU A 114 -3.35 10.57 15.64
C LEU A 114 -2.06 10.79 16.46
N LYS A 115 -1.62 9.79 17.18
CA LYS A 115 -0.39 9.82 17.96
C LYS A 115 0.66 8.94 17.30
N PHE A 116 1.88 9.46 17.19
CA PHE A 116 3.00 8.74 16.59
C PHE A 116 4.14 8.60 17.61
N ILE A 117 4.65 7.37 17.72
CA ILE A 117 5.81 6.99 18.52
C ILE A 117 6.86 6.50 17.55
N PHE A 118 8.01 7.17 17.51
CA PHE A 118 9.13 6.81 16.63
C PHE A 118 10.20 6.09 17.45
N GLU A 119 10.50 4.85 17.04
CA GLU A 119 11.42 4.01 17.80
C GLU A 119 12.31 3.12 16.89
N ASP A 120 13.41 2.61 17.44
CA ASP A 120 14.20 1.57 16.78
C ASP A 120 13.47 0.23 16.86
N LEU A 121 12.83 -0.16 15.76
CA LEU A 121 12.04 -1.39 15.71
C LEU A 121 12.90 -2.67 15.63
N LYS A 122 14.22 -2.57 15.68
CA LYS A 122 15.11 -3.72 15.86
C LYS A 122 15.10 -4.23 17.32
N ASP A 123 14.78 -3.37 18.27
CA ASP A 123 14.63 -3.74 19.70
C ASP A 123 13.19 -4.21 19.97
N LEU A 124 12.94 -5.49 19.75
CA LEU A 124 11.62 -6.10 19.90
C LEU A 124 11.05 -6.01 21.32
N GLU A 125 11.93 -6.06 22.36
CA GLU A 125 11.50 -5.93 23.75
C GLU A 125 10.97 -4.52 24.02
N LYS A 126 11.68 -3.52 23.52
CA LYS A 126 11.26 -2.13 23.62
C LYS A 126 9.96 -1.87 22.85
N VAL A 127 9.83 -2.41 21.62
CA VAL A 127 8.59 -2.33 20.87
C VAL A 127 7.41 -2.88 21.66
N GLY A 128 7.57 -4.06 22.27
CA GLY A 128 6.52 -4.67 23.10
C GLY A 128 6.09 -3.77 24.28
N LYS A 129 7.02 -3.06 24.91
CA LYS A 129 6.76 -2.14 26.04
C LYS A 129 6.02 -0.85 25.61
N LEU A 130 6.12 -0.46 24.34
CA LEU A 130 5.46 0.75 23.81
C LEU A 130 3.98 0.52 23.46
N ILE A 131 3.55 -0.72 23.35
CA ILE A 131 2.17 -1.07 22.97
C ILE A 131 1.22 -0.68 24.10
N THR A 132 0.17 0.05 23.73
CA THR A 132 -0.94 0.42 24.61
C THR A 132 -2.27 -0.10 24.04
N PRO A 133 -3.37 -0.06 24.81
CA PRO A 133 -4.69 -0.38 24.27
C PRO A 133 -5.17 0.52 23.13
N LYS A 134 -4.45 1.61 22.85
CA LYS A 134 -4.73 2.55 21.74
C LYS A 134 -3.85 2.31 20.51
N THR A 135 -2.83 1.49 20.60
CA THR A 135 -1.97 1.15 19.46
C THR A 135 -2.78 0.37 18.42
N ARG A 136 -2.76 0.83 17.17
CA ARG A 136 -3.52 0.23 16.07
C ARG A 136 -2.65 -0.18 14.88
N LEU A 137 -1.50 0.43 14.73
CA LEU A 137 -0.58 0.17 13.63
C LEU A 137 0.86 0.19 14.12
N ILE A 138 1.64 -0.77 13.66
CA ILE A 138 3.10 -0.64 13.61
C ILE A 138 3.46 -0.40 12.15
N TRP A 139 4.14 0.73 11.89
CA TRP A 139 4.61 1.13 10.56
C TRP A 139 6.11 0.90 10.44
N VAL A 140 6.48 0.00 9.56
CA VAL A 140 7.87 -0.40 9.30
C VAL A 140 8.30 0.11 7.93
N GLU A 141 9.39 0.85 7.85
CA GLU A 141 10.14 1.07 6.60
C GLU A 141 11.41 0.23 6.68
N THR A 142 11.61 -0.68 5.72
CA THR A 142 12.79 -1.57 5.73
C THR A 142 13.14 -2.06 4.33
N PRO A 143 14.42 -1.86 3.88
CA PRO A 143 15.46 -1.05 4.52
C PRO A 143 15.06 0.42 4.69
N THR A 144 15.51 1.06 5.75
CA THR A 144 15.15 2.44 6.09
C THR A 144 15.84 3.47 5.19
N ASN A 145 15.27 4.68 5.12
CA ASN A 145 15.89 5.81 4.44
C ASN A 145 16.15 6.96 5.44
N PRO A 146 17.41 7.40 5.68
CA PRO A 146 18.59 7.13 4.84
C PRO A 146 19.57 6.06 5.36
N MET A 147 19.40 5.51 6.57
CA MET A 147 20.44 4.73 7.23
C MET A 147 20.51 3.26 6.78
N ILE A 148 19.58 2.80 5.93
CA ILE A 148 19.53 1.41 5.39
C ILE A 148 19.48 0.36 6.52
N ASN A 149 18.83 0.67 7.62
CA ASN A 149 18.56 -0.31 8.67
C ASN A 149 17.59 -1.38 8.19
N VAL A 150 17.91 -2.64 8.51
CA VAL A 150 17.03 -3.79 8.19
C VAL A 150 16.28 -4.20 9.46
N ILE A 151 14.97 -4.35 9.36
CA ILE A 151 14.08 -4.71 10.46
C ILE A 151 13.45 -6.08 10.14
N ASP A 152 13.39 -6.97 11.11
CA ASP A 152 12.76 -8.28 10.99
C ASP A 152 11.23 -8.15 10.99
N ILE A 153 10.64 -8.19 9.79
CA ILE A 153 9.20 -8.08 9.58
C ILE A 153 8.45 -9.23 10.27
N ALA A 154 8.99 -10.46 10.20
CA ALA A 154 8.33 -11.63 10.77
C ALA A 154 8.26 -11.52 12.30
N ALA A 155 9.34 -11.08 12.93
CA ALA A 155 9.38 -10.86 14.38
C ALA A 155 8.41 -9.74 14.82
N ILE A 156 8.33 -8.63 14.08
CA ILE A 156 7.33 -7.58 14.35
C ILE A 156 5.90 -8.09 14.12
N SER A 157 5.68 -8.89 13.07
CA SER A 157 4.37 -9.51 12.80
C SER A 157 3.86 -10.35 13.97
N GLU A 158 4.73 -11.13 14.61
CA GLU A 158 4.35 -11.92 15.80
C GLU A 158 3.92 -11.02 16.97
N ILE A 159 4.57 -9.88 17.16
CA ILE A 159 4.16 -8.90 18.16
C ILE A 159 2.79 -8.30 17.80
N CYS A 160 2.59 -7.93 16.55
CA CYS A 160 1.33 -7.35 16.05
C CYS A 160 0.17 -8.32 16.25
N LYS A 161 0.32 -9.58 15.84
CA LYS A 161 -0.70 -10.64 15.98
C LYS A 161 -1.11 -10.86 17.43
N LYS A 162 -0.13 -10.96 18.36
CA LYS A 162 -0.41 -11.14 19.80
C LYS A 162 -1.23 -10.01 20.41
N ASN A 163 -1.13 -8.80 19.87
CA ASN A 163 -1.76 -7.60 20.39
C ASN A 163 -2.95 -7.11 19.52
N ASN A 164 -3.31 -7.83 18.46
CA ASN A 164 -4.35 -7.44 17.50
C ASN A 164 -4.12 -6.04 16.91
N ILE A 165 -2.89 -5.79 16.44
CA ILE A 165 -2.40 -4.55 15.84
C ILE A 165 -2.07 -4.83 14.38
N LEU A 166 -2.39 -3.91 13.47
CA LEU A 166 -2.02 -4.01 12.06
C LEU A 166 -0.51 -3.77 11.87
N LEU A 167 0.09 -4.50 10.94
CA LEU A 167 1.44 -4.29 10.47
C LEU A 167 1.43 -3.71 9.04
N GLY A 168 1.83 -2.45 8.90
CA GLY A 168 2.05 -1.79 7.63
C GLY A 168 3.54 -1.71 7.30
N VAL A 169 3.92 -2.06 6.08
CA VAL A 169 5.32 -2.06 5.64
C VAL A 169 5.50 -1.22 4.40
N ASP A 170 6.38 -0.23 4.45
CA ASP A 170 6.92 0.45 3.29
C ASP A 170 8.05 -0.40 2.68
N ASN A 171 7.73 -1.06 1.57
CA ASN A 171 8.63 -1.97 0.87
C ASN A 171 9.31 -1.33 -0.36
N THR A 172 9.35 0.00 -0.39
CA THR A 172 9.83 0.77 -1.55
C THR A 172 11.25 0.39 -1.96
N PHE A 173 12.18 0.23 -1.00
CA PHE A 173 13.58 -0.05 -1.31
C PHE A 173 13.84 -1.50 -1.71
N SER A 174 13.21 -2.47 -1.04
CA SER A 174 13.39 -3.89 -1.37
C SER A 174 12.66 -4.30 -2.64
N THR A 175 11.50 -3.74 -2.92
CA THR A 175 10.56 -4.18 -3.95
C THR A 175 10.09 -5.64 -3.74
N PRO A 176 9.06 -6.12 -4.46
CA PRO A 176 8.63 -7.52 -4.36
C PRO A 176 9.69 -8.53 -4.82
N TYR A 177 10.75 -8.05 -5.48
CA TYR A 177 11.85 -8.92 -5.94
C TYR A 177 12.70 -9.44 -4.78
N LEU A 178 13.10 -8.55 -3.85
CA LEU A 178 13.96 -8.92 -2.72
C LEU A 178 13.16 -9.32 -1.49
N GLN A 179 11.96 -8.74 -1.29
CA GLN A 179 11.17 -8.94 -0.08
C GLN A 179 9.68 -8.85 -0.39
N ARG A 180 8.89 -9.76 0.16
CA ARG A 180 7.42 -9.72 0.12
C ARG A 180 6.89 -9.73 1.55
N PRO A 181 6.57 -8.57 2.10
CA PRO A 181 6.17 -8.43 3.50
C PRO A 181 4.88 -9.21 3.86
N LEU A 182 3.94 -9.40 2.92
CA LEU A 182 2.74 -10.21 3.16
C LEU A 182 3.09 -11.67 3.44
N ASP A 183 4.10 -12.22 2.76
CA ASP A 183 4.58 -13.58 3.01
C ASP A 183 5.26 -13.70 4.40
N LEU A 184 5.69 -12.58 4.98
CA LEU A 184 6.31 -12.46 6.30
C LEU A 184 5.31 -12.05 7.39
N GLY A 185 4.02 -11.92 7.05
CA GLY A 185 2.94 -11.68 7.98
C GLY A 185 2.53 -10.21 8.16
N ALA A 186 2.94 -9.31 7.29
CA ALA A 186 2.40 -7.96 7.22
C ALA A 186 0.93 -7.99 6.75
N ASP A 187 0.14 -7.00 7.18
CA ASP A 187 -1.25 -6.85 6.77
C ASP A 187 -1.37 -5.95 5.53
N ILE A 188 -0.54 -4.93 5.45
CA ILE A 188 -0.55 -3.92 4.38
C ILE A 188 0.88 -3.68 3.91
N VAL A 189 1.09 -3.72 2.60
CA VAL A 189 2.36 -3.33 1.96
C VAL A 189 2.14 -2.09 1.12
N MET A 190 3.01 -1.12 1.26
CA MET A 190 3.02 0.11 0.49
C MET A 190 4.31 0.22 -0.32
N HIS A 191 4.21 0.83 -1.49
CA HIS A 191 5.34 1.21 -2.32
C HIS A 191 5.21 2.63 -2.83
N SER A 192 6.27 3.41 -2.76
CA SER A 192 6.47 4.49 -3.72
C SER A 192 6.91 3.87 -5.05
N GLY A 193 5.95 3.56 -5.92
CA GLY A 193 6.25 3.00 -7.24
C GLY A 193 7.09 3.92 -8.12
N THR A 194 7.18 5.19 -7.76
CA THR A 194 8.07 6.23 -8.32
C THR A 194 9.54 5.79 -8.36
N LYS A 195 9.97 4.91 -7.44
CA LYS A 195 11.37 4.54 -7.25
C LYS A 195 11.73 3.32 -8.11
N TYR A 196 12.13 2.22 -7.50
CA TYR A 196 12.66 1.07 -8.23
C TYR A 196 11.61 0.32 -9.07
N LEU A 197 10.32 0.36 -8.70
CA LEU A 197 9.28 -0.29 -9.50
C LEU A 197 9.12 0.35 -10.88
N ALA A 198 9.06 1.69 -10.96
CA ALA A 198 9.05 2.39 -12.24
C ALA A 198 10.45 2.38 -12.89
N GLY A 199 11.50 2.66 -12.12
CA GLY A 199 12.90 2.49 -12.49
C GLY A 199 13.47 3.51 -13.48
N HIS A 200 12.68 4.46 -13.99
CA HIS A 200 13.06 5.36 -15.07
C HIS A 200 13.03 6.86 -14.70
N SER A 201 12.70 7.21 -13.45
CA SER A 201 12.59 8.61 -12.98
C SER A 201 11.59 9.46 -13.78
N ASP A 202 10.55 8.87 -14.33
CA ASP A 202 9.59 9.47 -15.27
C ASP A 202 8.13 9.44 -14.78
N VAL A 203 7.86 8.85 -13.61
CA VAL A 203 6.52 8.75 -13.04
C VAL A 203 6.51 8.96 -11.53
N ILE A 204 5.43 9.53 -11.02
CA ILE A 204 5.12 9.57 -9.59
C ILE A 204 3.88 8.72 -9.36
N ILE A 205 3.99 7.71 -8.47
CA ILE A 205 2.91 6.80 -8.16
C ILE A 205 3.09 6.15 -6.79
N GLY A 206 1.97 5.88 -6.10
CA GLY A 206 1.91 5.07 -4.89
C GLY A 206 1.12 3.79 -5.14
N LEU A 207 1.50 2.71 -4.46
CA LEU A 207 0.86 1.41 -4.60
C LEU A 207 0.64 0.80 -3.22
N ILE A 208 -0.49 0.11 -3.05
CA ILE A 208 -0.79 -0.69 -1.85
C ILE A 208 -1.12 -2.11 -2.30
N ALA A 209 -0.70 -3.11 -1.51
CA ALA A 209 -1.07 -4.50 -1.67
C ALA A 209 -1.46 -5.11 -0.32
N LEU A 210 -2.53 -5.92 -0.28
CA LEU A 210 -3.04 -6.53 0.94
C LEU A 210 -3.93 -7.75 0.66
N ASN A 211 -4.26 -8.51 1.73
CA ASN A 211 -5.08 -9.72 1.64
C ASN A 211 -6.44 -9.62 2.36
N ASP A 212 -6.57 -8.73 3.33
CA ASP A 212 -7.79 -8.55 4.11
C ASP A 212 -8.85 -7.80 3.29
N GLU A 213 -10.01 -8.43 3.11
CA GLU A 213 -11.10 -7.89 2.30
C GLU A 213 -11.70 -6.62 2.89
N LYS A 214 -11.90 -6.59 4.21
CA LYS A 214 -12.51 -5.45 4.89
C LYS A 214 -11.60 -4.21 4.86
N ILE A 215 -10.29 -4.41 5.01
CA ILE A 215 -9.33 -3.32 4.88
C ILE A 215 -9.29 -2.84 3.43
N ALA A 216 -9.32 -3.75 2.45
CA ALA A 216 -9.36 -3.43 1.03
C ALA A 216 -10.61 -2.60 0.67
N GLU A 217 -11.79 -3.01 1.10
CA GLU A 217 -13.05 -2.25 0.89
C GLU A 217 -12.96 -0.82 1.42
N ASN A 218 -12.44 -0.64 2.65
CA ASN A 218 -12.23 0.69 3.23
C ASN A 218 -11.23 1.52 2.40
N LEU A 219 -10.13 0.92 1.95
CA LEU A 219 -9.14 1.62 1.11
C LEU A 219 -9.69 1.97 -0.27
N PHE A 220 -10.49 1.11 -0.90
CA PHE A 220 -11.20 1.42 -2.15
C PHE A 220 -12.20 2.56 -1.96
N PHE A 221 -12.93 2.57 -0.84
CA PHE A 221 -13.81 3.67 -0.50
C PHE A 221 -13.04 5.00 -0.33
N ILE A 222 -11.91 4.98 0.37
CA ILE A 222 -11.04 6.15 0.56
C ILE A 222 -10.48 6.62 -0.79
N GLN A 223 -9.99 5.69 -1.62
CA GLN A 223 -9.48 5.98 -2.97
C GLN A 223 -10.56 6.66 -3.83
N ASN A 224 -11.78 6.13 -3.85
CA ASN A 224 -12.89 6.72 -4.59
C ASN A 224 -13.31 8.09 -4.04
N SER A 225 -13.28 8.28 -2.72
CA SER A 225 -13.78 9.50 -2.07
C SER A 225 -12.81 10.66 -2.15
N SER A 226 -11.50 10.41 -2.12
CA SER A 226 -10.46 11.46 -2.02
C SER A 226 -9.38 11.41 -3.11
N GLY A 227 -9.41 10.46 -4.02
CA GLY A 227 -8.49 10.38 -5.17
C GLY A 227 -7.24 9.58 -4.92
#